data_46738c29e766bbb3fd7f5602c529103a
#
_entry.id   46738c29e766bbb3fd7f5602c529103a
#
_cell.length_a   1.000
_cell.length_b   1.000
_cell.length_c   1.000
_cell.angle_alpha   90.00
_cell.angle_beta   90.00
_cell.angle_gamma   90.00
#
_symmetry.space_group_name_H-M   'P 1'
#
loop_
_entity.id
_entity.type
_entity.pdbx_description
1 polymer ?
#
loop_
_entity_poly.entity_id
_entity_poly.type
_entity_poly.pdbx_seq_one_letter_code
_entity_poly.pdbx_strand_id
1 'polypeptide(L)'
;MELYIKLIDVILPVFFVIGIGYYLGKKDPNFNTDFITTLAGNVGTPAMIFYTITSTGVTLETFIEYFIYALIIIGGFAVIGIIVLALMKKDVVSELPPLILPNTGNMGIPICLFAYGTEGLGIASAIASVIILLHFTLGVLLAKKSFSLKILITNMPIYGIIAAVIVLYYDLEVPGFVVNTTFLLTYATIFLVLMSLGTVSYTHLTLPTNREV
;
A
#
# COMPACT_ATOMS: atom_id res chain seq x y z
N MET A 1 29.05 2.82 -12.00
CA MET A 1 28.73 4.14 -11.43
C MET A 1 27.28 4.55 -11.71
N GLU A 2 26.78 4.42 -12.94
CA GLU A 2 25.38 4.73 -13.31
C GLU A 2 24.30 3.98 -12.48
N LEU A 3 24.53 2.68 -12.19
CA LEU A 3 23.58 1.89 -11.39
C LEU A 3 23.42 2.46 -9.98
N TYR A 4 24.52 2.86 -9.34
CA TYR A 4 24.46 3.42 -7.98
C TYR A 4 23.77 4.77 -7.96
N ILE A 5 23.96 5.61 -8.99
CA ILE A 5 23.28 6.90 -9.12
C ILE A 5 21.78 6.65 -9.27
N LYS A 6 21.37 5.76 -10.15
CA LYS A 6 19.94 5.39 -10.31
C LYS A 6 19.32 4.86 -9.02
N LEU A 7 20.03 4.04 -8.25
CA LEU A 7 19.55 3.56 -6.96
C LEU A 7 19.34 4.71 -5.96
N ILE A 8 20.28 5.66 -5.93
CA ILE A 8 20.17 6.85 -5.07
C ILE A 8 18.96 7.69 -5.51
N ASP A 9 18.79 7.94 -6.80
CA ASP A 9 17.68 8.73 -7.34
C ASP A 9 16.30 8.14 -7.02
N VAL A 10 16.21 6.81 -6.93
CA VAL A 10 14.96 6.11 -6.59
C VAL A 10 14.72 6.07 -5.08
N ILE A 11 15.76 5.74 -4.31
CA ILE A 11 15.61 5.43 -2.88
C ILE A 11 15.66 6.70 -2.03
N LEU A 12 16.56 7.62 -2.35
CA LEU A 12 16.78 8.82 -1.52
C LEU A 12 15.54 9.70 -1.34
N PRO A 13 14.73 10.00 -2.38
CA PRO A 13 13.50 10.78 -2.20
C PRO A 13 12.52 10.14 -1.23
N VAL A 14 12.35 8.82 -1.31
CA VAL A 14 11.46 8.06 -0.42
C VAL A 14 11.91 8.19 1.03
N PHE A 15 13.19 7.89 1.30
CA PHE A 15 13.75 7.99 2.66
C PHE A 15 13.84 9.42 3.16
N PHE A 16 14.01 10.39 2.26
CA PHE A 16 14.01 11.81 2.64
C PHE A 16 12.63 12.24 3.19
N VAL A 17 11.55 11.86 2.51
CA VAL A 17 10.17 12.15 2.98
C VAL A 17 9.86 11.42 4.29
N ILE A 18 10.29 10.14 4.40
CA ILE A 18 10.19 9.39 5.67
C ILE A 18 10.98 10.10 6.79
N GLY A 19 12.18 10.61 6.48
CA GLY A 19 13.01 11.37 7.41
C GLY A 19 12.35 12.68 7.89
N ILE A 20 11.63 13.39 7.00
CA ILE A 20 10.82 14.54 7.38
C ILE A 20 9.75 14.12 8.40
N GLY A 21 9.02 13.04 8.11
CA GLY A 21 8.01 12.52 9.03
C GLY A 21 8.59 12.13 10.39
N TYR A 22 9.73 11.43 10.40
CA TYR A 22 10.46 11.09 11.62
C TYR A 22 10.84 12.33 12.44
N TYR A 23 11.38 13.35 11.77
CA TYR A 23 11.74 14.62 12.42
C TYR A 23 10.52 15.34 13.04
N LEU A 24 9.39 15.37 12.32
CA LEU A 24 8.15 15.98 12.80
C LEU A 24 7.60 15.23 14.00
N GLY A 25 7.56 13.90 13.96
CA GLY A 25 7.13 13.07 15.09
C GLY A 25 8.05 13.22 16.32
N LYS A 26 9.36 13.42 16.10
CA LYS A 26 10.31 13.72 17.16
C LYS A 26 10.10 15.11 17.79
N LYS A 27 9.77 16.10 16.96
CA LYS A 27 9.57 17.48 17.41
C LYS A 27 8.24 17.67 18.15
N ASP A 28 7.20 16.98 17.69
CA ASP A 28 5.89 17.01 18.31
C ASP A 28 5.36 15.58 18.52
N PRO A 29 5.54 15.01 19.72
CA PRO A 29 5.04 13.68 20.05
C PRO A 29 3.51 13.54 19.95
N ASN A 30 2.76 14.64 19.95
CA ASN A 30 1.31 14.67 19.80
C ASN A 30 0.88 14.89 18.34
N PHE A 31 1.82 14.81 17.40
CA PHE A 31 1.52 14.94 15.98
C PHE A 31 0.42 13.94 15.56
N ASN A 32 -0.68 14.46 15.04
CA ASN A 32 -1.88 13.66 14.78
C ASN A 32 -1.71 12.81 13.51
N THR A 33 -1.06 11.65 13.66
CA THR A 33 -0.88 10.66 12.59
C THR A 33 -2.20 10.01 12.18
N ASP A 34 -3.17 9.89 13.09
CA ASP A 34 -4.46 9.25 12.81
C ASP A 34 -5.27 10.03 11.77
N PHE A 35 -5.24 11.36 11.84
CA PHE A 35 -5.89 12.20 10.83
C PHE A 35 -5.26 11.98 9.45
N ILE A 36 -3.93 11.98 9.37
CA ILE A 36 -3.20 11.79 8.09
C ILE A 36 -3.47 10.40 7.50
N THR A 37 -3.38 9.36 8.33
CA THR A 37 -3.61 7.98 7.88
C THR A 37 -5.06 7.75 7.48
N THR A 38 -6.01 8.35 8.20
CA THR A 38 -7.44 8.28 7.89
C THR A 38 -7.75 9.00 6.57
N LEU A 39 -7.20 10.20 6.38
CA LEU A 39 -7.38 10.97 5.14
C LEU A 39 -6.75 10.23 3.94
N ALA A 40 -5.51 9.77 4.11
CA ALA A 40 -4.81 9.01 3.08
C ALA A 40 -5.54 7.70 2.76
N GLY A 41 -6.02 6.97 3.76
CA GLY A 41 -6.71 5.69 3.57
C GLY A 41 -8.09 5.83 2.93
N ASN A 42 -8.90 6.78 3.39
CA ASN A 42 -10.30 6.89 2.97
C ASN A 42 -10.53 7.74 1.71
N VAL A 43 -9.65 8.68 1.42
CA VAL A 43 -9.77 9.58 0.27
C VAL A 43 -8.61 9.38 -0.70
N GLY A 44 -7.40 9.41 -0.18
CA GLY A 44 -6.19 9.38 -0.98
C GLY A 44 -5.97 8.05 -1.69
N THR A 45 -5.99 6.93 -0.96
CA THR A 45 -5.72 5.61 -1.53
C THR A 45 -6.74 5.20 -2.60
N PRO A 46 -8.06 5.34 -2.42
CA PRO A 46 -9.00 5.03 -3.50
C PRO A 46 -8.78 5.91 -4.74
N ALA A 47 -8.51 7.21 -4.56
CA ALA A 47 -8.20 8.11 -5.68
C ALA A 47 -6.88 7.74 -6.37
N MET A 48 -5.85 7.38 -5.59
CA MET A 48 -4.56 6.93 -6.10
C MET A 48 -4.71 5.65 -6.94
N ILE A 49 -5.40 4.63 -6.43
CA ILE A 49 -5.63 3.38 -7.15
C ILE A 49 -6.41 3.64 -8.44
N PHE A 50 -7.47 4.43 -8.36
CA PHE A 50 -8.26 4.79 -9.52
C PHE A 50 -7.40 5.49 -10.59
N TYR A 51 -6.71 6.57 -10.22
CA TYR A 51 -5.87 7.33 -11.13
C TYR A 51 -4.77 6.47 -11.76
N THR A 52 -4.06 5.71 -10.93
CA THR A 52 -2.89 4.94 -11.40
C THR A 52 -3.28 3.79 -12.33
N ILE A 53 -4.45 3.20 -12.16
CA ILE A 53 -4.93 2.13 -13.04
C ILE A 53 -5.52 2.72 -14.32
N THR A 54 -6.24 3.84 -14.26
CA THR A 54 -6.96 4.37 -15.43
C THR A 54 -6.15 5.36 -16.27
N SER A 55 -5.07 5.95 -15.74
CA SER A 55 -4.37 7.07 -16.39
C SER A 55 -2.88 6.80 -16.68
N THR A 56 -2.38 5.57 -16.41
CA THR A 56 -0.98 5.22 -16.65
C THR A 56 -0.76 4.28 -17.83
N GLY A 57 -1.79 4.03 -18.63
CA GLY A 57 -1.72 3.14 -19.80
C GLY A 57 -1.83 1.65 -19.47
N VAL A 58 -2.19 1.30 -18.24
CA VAL A 58 -2.48 -0.10 -17.86
C VAL A 58 -3.76 -0.54 -18.55
N THR A 59 -3.67 -1.63 -19.31
CA THR A 59 -4.84 -2.27 -19.92
C THR A 59 -5.51 -3.24 -18.94
N LEU A 60 -6.75 -3.63 -19.21
CA LEU A 60 -7.44 -4.65 -18.40
C LEU A 60 -6.66 -5.98 -18.39
N GLU A 61 -6.09 -6.36 -19.52
CA GLU A 61 -5.28 -7.58 -19.65
C GLU A 61 -4.05 -7.51 -18.74
N THR A 62 -3.29 -6.41 -18.81
CA THR A 62 -2.13 -6.17 -17.94
C THR A 62 -2.53 -6.16 -16.46
N PHE A 63 -3.66 -5.50 -16.13
CA PHE A 63 -4.16 -5.48 -14.75
C PHE A 63 -4.45 -6.90 -14.23
N ILE A 64 -5.19 -7.71 -15.00
CA ILE A 64 -5.54 -9.08 -14.62
C ILE A 64 -4.29 -9.94 -14.52
N GLU A 65 -3.34 -9.83 -15.45
CA GLU A 65 -2.10 -10.58 -15.46
C GLU A 65 -1.29 -10.35 -14.16
N TYR A 66 -1.00 -9.10 -13.83
CA TYR A 66 -0.25 -8.77 -12.61
C TYR A 66 -1.03 -9.06 -11.33
N PHE A 67 -2.37 -8.95 -11.39
CA PHE A 67 -3.24 -9.36 -10.28
C PHE A 67 -3.10 -10.86 -10.00
N ILE A 68 -3.13 -11.69 -11.03
CA ILE A 68 -2.96 -13.15 -10.91
C ILE A 68 -1.54 -13.50 -10.45
N TYR A 69 -0.51 -12.86 -11.01
CA TYR A 69 0.87 -13.09 -10.57
C TYR A 69 1.06 -12.75 -9.10
N ALA A 70 0.50 -11.64 -8.63
CA ALA A 70 0.56 -11.28 -7.22
C ALA A 70 -0.13 -12.31 -6.33
N LEU A 71 -1.30 -12.84 -6.72
CA LEU A 71 -2.00 -13.90 -5.98
C LEU A 71 -1.16 -15.19 -5.90
N ILE A 72 -0.54 -15.60 -7.02
CA ILE A 72 0.29 -16.80 -7.06
C ILE A 72 1.52 -16.64 -6.15
N ILE A 73 2.20 -15.50 -6.24
CA ILE A 73 3.39 -15.20 -5.44
C ILE A 73 3.05 -15.17 -3.94
N ILE A 74 1.98 -14.46 -3.57
CA ILE A 74 1.54 -14.37 -2.16
C ILE A 74 1.09 -15.76 -1.66
N GLY A 75 0.36 -16.51 -2.48
CA GLY A 75 -0.01 -17.88 -2.16
C GLY A 75 1.21 -18.78 -1.93
N GLY A 76 2.25 -18.67 -2.76
CA GLY A 76 3.51 -19.37 -2.58
C GLY A 76 4.21 -18.97 -1.27
N PHE A 77 4.31 -17.66 -0.99
CA PHE A 77 4.86 -17.19 0.27
C PHE A 77 4.03 -17.60 1.48
N ALA A 78 2.70 -17.70 1.35
CA ALA A 78 1.83 -18.20 2.42
C ALA A 78 2.13 -19.66 2.74
N VAL A 79 2.27 -20.51 1.73
CA VAL A 79 2.63 -21.93 1.93
C VAL A 79 3.99 -22.06 2.62
N ILE A 80 5.01 -21.35 2.12
CA ILE A 80 6.34 -21.34 2.72
C ILE A 80 6.29 -20.80 4.16
N GLY A 81 5.59 -19.68 4.37
CA GLY A 81 5.43 -19.04 5.68
C GLY A 81 4.77 -19.98 6.70
N ILE A 82 3.71 -20.69 6.31
CA ILE A 82 3.04 -21.67 7.18
C ILE A 82 4.01 -22.79 7.57
N ILE A 83 4.76 -23.32 6.62
CA ILE A 83 5.74 -24.39 6.89
C ILE A 83 6.83 -23.89 7.86
N VAL A 84 7.40 -22.72 7.61
CA VAL A 84 8.46 -22.13 8.46
C VAL A 84 7.93 -21.86 9.88
N LEU A 85 6.75 -21.23 10.00
CA LEU A 85 6.15 -20.93 11.30
C LEU A 85 5.80 -22.20 12.07
N ALA A 86 5.28 -23.24 11.39
CA ALA A 86 5.00 -24.52 12.01
C ALA A 86 6.29 -25.20 12.53
N LEU A 87 7.38 -25.20 11.74
CA LEU A 87 8.68 -25.73 12.16
C LEU A 87 9.26 -24.95 13.34
N MET A 88 9.06 -23.62 13.38
CA MET A 88 9.49 -22.76 14.48
C MET A 88 8.53 -22.82 15.70
N LYS A 89 7.44 -23.57 15.62
CA LYS A 89 6.40 -23.65 16.67
C LYS A 89 5.81 -22.28 17.04
N LYS A 90 5.67 -21.41 16.04
CA LYS A 90 5.07 -20.09 16.18
C LYS A 90 3.58 -20.12 15.83
N ASP A 91 2.82 -19.12 16.36
CA ASP A 91 1.41 -19.00 16.02
C ASP A 91 1.22 -18.52 14.59
N VAL A 92 0.76 -19.42 13.72
CA VAL A 92 0.55 -19.13 12.29
C VAL A 92 -0.50 -18.02 12.10
N VAL A 93 -1.53 -17.97 12.94
CA VAL A 93 -2.63 -17.01 12.78
C VAL A 93 -2.15 -15.57 12.98
N SER A 94 -1.30 -15.34 13.97
CA SER A 94 -0.80 -14.01 14.31
C SER A 94 0.41 -13.60 13.46
N GLU A 95 1.28 -14.54 13.11
CA GLU A 95 2.57 -14.26 12.48
C GLU A 95 2.53 -14.30 10.94
N LEU A 96 1.58 -15.02 10.34
CA LEU A 96 1.52 -15.17 8.89
C LEU A 96 1.17 -13.86 8.15
N PRO A 97 0.15 -13.07 8.55
CA PRO A 97 -0.22 -11.87 7.81
C PRO A 97 0.94 -10.88 7.62
N PRO A 98 1.69 -10.47 8.65
CA PRO A 98 2.81 -9.54 8.48
C PRO A 98 3.95 -10.14 7.67
N LEU A 99 4.06 -11.48 7.58
CA LEU A 99 5.10 -12.15 6.82
C LEU A 99 4.83 -12.15 5.31
N ILE A 100 3.56 -12.25 4.90
CA ILE A 100 3.16 -12.44 3.50
C ILE A 100 2.50 -11.22 2.84
N LEU A 101 2.05 -10.24 3.62
CA LEU A 101 1.40 -9.03 3.12
C LEU A 101 2.38 -7.85 3.18
N PRO A 102 3.14 -7.58 2.10
CA PRO A 102 4.14 -6.52 2.07
C PRO A 102 3.49 -5.13 2.01
N ASN A 103 4.24 -4.11 2.41
CA ASN A 103 3.82 -2.71 2.33
C ASN A 103 3.94 -2.16 0.90
N THR A 104 3.17 -2.73 -0.03
CA THR A 104 3.20 -2.33 -1.45
C THR A 104 2.59 -0.96 -1.68
N GLY A 105 1.51 -0.61 -0.98
CA GLY A 105 0.81 0.66 -1.15
C GLY A 105 1.68 1.85 -0.75
N ASN A 106 2.18 1.86 0.48
CA ASN A 106 2.85 3.04 1.02
C ASN A 106 4.32 3.15 0.58
N MET A 107 4.98 2.04 0.28
CA MET A 107 6.41 2.01 -0.05
C MET A 107 6.68 1.50 -1.46
N GLY A 108 5.99 0.45 -1.89
CA GLY A 108 6.18 -0.16 -3.21
C GLY A 108 5.80 0.78 -4.35
N ILE A 109 4.63 1.41 -4.28
CA ILE A 109 4.15 2.33 -5.32
C ILE A 109 5.12 3.50 -5.57
N PRO A 110 5.57 4.27 -4.55
CA PRO A 110 6.55 5.33 -4.75
C PRO A 110 7.87 4.85 -5.34
N ILE A 111 8.39 3.72 -4.89
CA ILE A 111 9.64 3.16 -5.40
C ILE A 111 9.49 2.79 -6.89
N CYS A 112 8.39 2.15 -7.27
CA CYS A 112 8.13 1.80 -8.66
C CYS A 112 7.92 3.03 -9.54
N LEU A 113 7.28 4.08 -9.02
CA LEU A 113 7.16 5.37 -9.72
C LEU A 113 8.53 5.96 -10.04
N PHE A 114 9.45 6.02 -9.09
CA PHE A 114 10.77 6.59 -9.30
C PHE A 114 11.70 5.70 -10.12
N ALA A 115 11.52 4.36 -10.07
CA ALA A 115 12.35 3.43 -10.82
C ALA A 115 11.92 3.27 -12.28
N TYR A 116 10.61 3.28 -12.54
CA TYR A 116 10.03 2.90 -13.84
C TYR A 116 9.02 3.92 -14.38
N GLY A 117 8.88 5.10 -13.75
CA GLY A 117 7.96 6.14 -14.18
C GLY A 117 6.48 5.75 -13.99
N THR A 118 5.61 6.33 -14.83
CA THR A 118 4.15 6.13 -14.75
C THR A 118 3.71 4.70 -15.05
N GLU A 119 4.41 3.98 -15.93
CA GLU A 119 4.16 2.56 -16.19
C GLU A 119 4.39 1.71 -14.94
N GLY A 120 5.53 1.90 -14.26
CA GLY A 120 5.82 1.25 -12.99
C GLY A 120 4.79 1.58 -11.89
N LEU A 121 4.31 2.82 -11.87
CA LEU A 121 3.24 3.26 -10.97
C LEU A 121 1.95 2.46 -11.20
N GLY A 122 1.54 2.27 -12.47
CA GLY A 122 0.33 1.52 -12.82
C GLY A 122 0.41 0.05 -12.45
N ILE A 123 1.50 -0.62 -12.81
CA ILE A 123 1.74 -2.04 -12.48
C ILE A 123 1.80 -2.25 -10.96
N ALA A 124 2.55 -1.40 -10.25
CA ALA A 124 2.62 -1.46 -8.78
C ALA A 124 1.25 -1.31 -8.13
N SER A 125 0.36 -0.48 -8.71
CA SER A 125 -1.00 -0.28 -8.21
C SER A 125 -1.90 -1.48 -8.47
N ALA A 126 -1.73 -2.18 -9.58
CA ALA A 126 -2.42 -3.44 -9.84
C ALA A 126 -2.04 -4.50 -8.77
N ILE A 127 -0.75 -4.64 -8.49
CA ILE A 127 -0.25 -5.54 -7.43
C ILE A 127 -0.74 -5.08 -6.04
N ALA A 128 -0.67 -3.79 -5.75
CA ALA A 128 -1.14 -3.23 -4.47
C ALA A 128 -2.64 -3.47 -4.25
N SER A 129 -3.45 -3.50 -5.32
CA SER A 129 -4.88 -3.81 -5.23
C SER A 129 -5.13 -5.20 -4.66
N VAL A 130 -4.32 -6.21 -5.05
CA VAL A 130 -4.38 -7.56 -4.47
C VAL A 130 -4.06 -7.54 -2.99
N ILE A 131 -2.96 -6.86 -2.63
CA ILE A 131 -2.53 -6.78 -1.22
C ILE A 131 -3.60 -6.10 -0.36
N ILE A 132 -4.21 -5.03 -0.85
CA ILE A 132 -5.32 -4.34 -0.17
C ILE A 132 -6.50 -5.27 0.04
N LEU A 133 -6.92 -5.99 -1.00
CA LEU A 133 -8.01 -6.97 -0.89
C LEU A 133 -7.69 -8.06 0.12
N LEU A 134 -6.46 -8.59 0.10
CA LEU A 134 -6.02 -9.63 1.04
C LEU A 134 -5.90 -9.10 2.48
N HIS A 135 -5.46 -7.87 2.69
CA HIS A 135 -5.45 -7.25 4.02
C HIS A 135 -6.84 -7.21 4.66
N PHE A 136 -7.84 -6.78 3.89
CA PHE A 136 -9.21 -6.62 4.40
C PHE A 136 -10.05 -7.90 4.35
N THR A 137 -9.57 -8.94 3.71
CA THR A 137 -10.19 -10.28 3.72
C THR A 137 -9.44 -11.22 4.67
N LEU A 138 -8.32 -11.74 4.21
CA LEU A 138 -7.51 -12.73 4.92
C LEU A 138 -6.90 -12.15 6.21
N GLY A 139 -6.33 -10.94 6.16
CA GLY A 139 -5.70 -10.31 7.31
C GLY A 139 -6.69 -10.09 8.44
N VAL A 140 -7.89 -9.58 8.12
CA VAL A 140 -8.96 -9.37 9.11
C VAL A 140 -9.54 -10.69 9.61
N LEU A 141 -9.73 -11.68 8.72
CA LEU A 141 -10.21 -13.02 9.10
C LEU A 141 -9.28 -13.67 10.13
N LEU A 142 -7.98 -13.63 9.88
CA LEU A 142 -6.98 -14.19 10.79
C LEU A 142 -6.92 -13.40 12.11
N ALA A 143 -6.89 -12.06 12.06
CA ALA A 143 -6.78 -11.23 13.25
C ALA A 143 -8.02 -11.31 14.17
N LYS A 144 -9.22 -11.31 13.59
CA LYS A 144 -10.49 -11.30 14.35
C LYS A 144 -11.11 -12.69 14.51
N LYS A 145 -10.56 -13.71 13.85
CA LYS A 145 -11.13 -15.07 13.76
C LYS A 145 -12.59 -15.08 13.30
N SER A 146 -13.02 -14.02 12.63
CA SER A 146 -14.39 -13.86 12.10
C SER A 146 -14.36 -13.09 10.78
N PHE A 147 -15.06 -13.60 9.78
CA PHE A 147 -15.26 -12.89 8.54
C PHE A 147 -16.39 -11.87 8.68
N SER A 148 -16.16 -10.63 8.28
CA SER A 148 -17.17 -9.58 8.34
C SER A 148 -17.27 -8.87 6.99
N LEU A 149 -18.36 -9.11 6.27
CA LEU A 149 -18.68 -8.37 5.03
C LEU A 149 -18.74 -6.86 5.25
N LYS A 150 -19.12 -6.42 6.47
CA LYS A 150 -19.16 -5.00 6.81
C LYS A 150 -17.80 -4.33 6.62
N ILE A 151 -16.70 -5.01 6.95
CA ILE A 151 -15.34 -4.46 6.80
C ILE A 151 -15.00 -4.26 5.34
N LEU A 152 -15.38 -5.17 4.45
CA LEU A 152 -15.19 -5.01 3.01
C LEU A 152 -16.00 -3.83 2.46
N ILE A 153 -17.28 -3.73 2.84
CA ILE A 153 -18.18 -2.67 2.36
C ILE A 153 -17.78 -1.29 2.89
N THR A 154 -17.18 -1.21 4.08
CA THR A 154 -16.72 0.08 4.63
C THR A 154 -15.33 0.49 4.17
N ASN A 155 -14.64 -0.35 3.40
CA ASN A 155 -13.29 -0.09 2.94
C ASN A 155 -13.24 0.72 1.64
N MET A 156 -12.90 1.99 1.72
CA MET A 156 -12.89 2.92 0.58
C MET A 156 -11.96 2.53 -0.57
N PRO A 157 -10.73 2.02 -0.35
CA PRO A 157 -9.86 1.53 -1.42
C PRO A 157 -10.50 0.50 -2.35
N ILE A 158 -11.39 -0.36 -1.86
CA ILE A 158 -12.07 -1.37 -2.67
C ILE A 158 -12.95 -0.71 -3.74
N TYR A 159 -13.61 0.40 -3.42
CA TYR A 159 -14.40 1.15 -4.40
C TYR A 159 -13.53 1.79 -5.48
N GLY A 160 -12.32 2.24 -5.13
CA GLY A 160 -11.34 2.71 -6.11
C GLY A 160 -10.92 1.62 -7.10
N ILE A 161 -10.68 0.39 -6.62
CA ILE A 161 -10.37 -0.77 -7.46
C ILE A 161 -11.55 -1.10 -8.37
N ILE A 162 -12.76 -1.20 -7.82
CA ILE A 162 -13.97 -1.53 -8.60
C ILE A 162 -14.21 -0.48 -9.67
N ALA A 163 -14.13 0.80 -9.33
CA ALA A 163 -14.32 1.89 -10.29
C ALA A 163 -13.28 1.85 -11.41
N ALA A 164 -12.00 1.60 -11.09
CA ALA A 164 -10.94 1.49 -12.08
C ALA A 164 -11.17 0.28 -13.01
N VAL A 165 -11.54 -0.88 -12.48
CA VAL A 165 -11.83 -2.08 -13.28
C VAL A 165 -13.04 -1.85 -14.21
N ILE A 166 -14.08 -1.15 -13.74
CA ILE A 166 -15.24 -0.79 -14.59
C ILE A 166 -14.79 0.08 -15.76
N VAL A 167 -13.97 1.10 -15.50
CA VAL A 167 -13.42 1.99 -16.55
C VAL A 167 -12.63 1.19 -17.58
N LEU A 168 -11.72 0.30 -17.14
CA LEU A 168 -10.93 -0.53 -18.05
C LEU A 168 -11.79 -1.55 -18.83
N TYR A 169 -12.81 -2.14 -18.18
CA TYR A 169 -13.64 -3.16 -18.80
C TYR A 169 -14.54 -2.61 -19.91
N TYR A 170 -15.09 -1.41 -19.72
CA TYR A 170 -15.97 -0.75 -20.68
C TYR A 170 -15.25 0.25 -21.57
N ASP A 171 -13.93 0.37 -21.45
CA ASP A 171 -13.09 1.34 -22.18
C ASP A 171 -13.67 2.77 -22.10
N LEU A 172 -14.01 3.20 -20.87
CA LEU A 172 -14.66 4.49 -20.64
C LEU A 172 -13.64 5.62 -20.64
N GLU A 173 -13.94 6.70 -21.33
CA GLU A 173 -13.21 7.94 -21.21
C GLU A 173 -13.47 8.59 -19.83
N VAL A 174 -12.41 8.76 -19.03
CA VAL A 174 -12.52 9.44 -17.74
C VAL A 174 -12.53 10.95 -17.96
N PRO A 175 -13.55 11.68 -17.47
CA PRO A 175 -13.63 13.14 -17.62
C PRO A 175 -12.39 13.83 -17.04
N GLY A 176 -11.86 14.85 -17.73
CA GLY A 176 -10.62 15.53 -17.38
C GLY A 176 -10.60 16.09 -15.95
N PHE A 177 -11.73 16.57 -15.43
CA PHE A 177 -11.82 17.03 -14.04
C PHE A 177 -11.60 15.90 -13.02
N VAL A 178 -12.06 14.68 -13.32
CA VAL A 178 -11.84 13.49 -12.48
C VAL A 178 -10.36 13.11 -12.51
N VAL A 179 -9.76 13.05 -13.71
CA VAL A 179 -8.34 12.76 -13.87
C VAL A 179 -7.49 13.75 -13.09
N ASN A 180 -7.74 15.06 -13.25
CA ASN A 180 -6.96 16.10 -12.57
C ASN A 180 -7.13 16.06 -11.05
N THR A 181 -8.34 15.81 -10.56
CA THR A 181 -8.59 15.70 -9.12
C THR A 181 -7.90 14.47 -8.53
N THR A 182 -8.03 13.31 -9.17
CA THR A 182 -7.41 12.07 -8.70
C THR A 182 -5.88 12.11 -8.85
N PHE A 183 -5.34 12.81 -9.85
CA PHE A 183 -3.91 13.12 -9.97
C PHE A 183 -3.39 13.87 -8.75
N LEU A 184 -4.02 15.00 -8.38
CA LEU A 184 -3.60 15.79 -7.22
C LEU A 184 -3.66 14.97 -5.92
N LEU A 185 -4.75 14.22 -5.74
CA LEU A 185 -4.91 13.35 -4.57
C LEU A 185 -3.87 12.23 -4.54
N THR A 186 -3.49 11.67 -5.68
CA THR A 186 -2.47 10.61 -5.78
C THR A 186 -1.13 11.07 -5.25
N TYR A 187 -0.62 12.19 -5.75
CA TYR A 187 0.71 12.67 -5.35
C TYR A 187 0.72 13.20 -3.91
N ALA A 188 -0.38 13.85 -3.49
CA ALA A 188 -0.54 14.20 -2.08
C ALA A 188 -0.56 12.96 -1.17
N THR A 189 -1.22 11.89 -1.59
CA THR A 189 -1.30 10.63 -0.83
C THR A 189 0.06 9.97 -0.70
N ILE A 190 0.84 9.88 -1.79
CA ILE A 190 2.20 9.34 -1.77
C ILE A 190 3.05 10.09 -0.72
N PHE A 191 3.00 11.41 -0.72
CA PHE A 191 3.71 12.21 0.27
C PHE A 191 3.22 11.94 1.70
N LEU A 192 1.91 11.96 1.92
CA LEU A 192 1.31 11.79 3.24
C LEU A 192 1.59 10.40 3.85
N VAL A 193 1.52 9.33 3.05
CA VAL A 193 1.78 7.96 3.55
C VAL A 193 3.25 7.74 3.88
N LEU A 194 4.19 8.30 3.09
CA LEU A 194 5.61 8.24 3.40
C LEU A 194 5.95 9.04 4.65
N MET A 195 5.38 10.24 4.80
CA MET A 195 5.55 11.07 5.98
C MET A 195 4.97 10.38 7.23
N SER A 196 3.78 9.79 7.12
CA SER A 196 3.16 9.02 8.22
C SER A 196 4.01 7.82 8.64
N LEU A 197 4.61 7.12 7.69
CA LEU A 197 5.53 6.01 7.99
C LEU A 197 6.72 6.48 8.84
N GLY A 198 7.25 7.67 8.57
CA GLY A 198 8.31 8.27 9.36
C GLY A 198 7.88 8.62 10.79
N THR A 199 6.71 9.25 10.96
CA THR A 199 6.19 9.62 12.28
C THR A 199 5.90 8.40 13.15
N VAL A 200 5.28 7.36 12.57
CA VAL A 200 4.99 6.09 13.26
C VAL A 200 6.30 5.37 13.65
N SER A 201 7.31 5.38 12.79
CA SER A 201 8.61 4.78 13.10
C SER A 201 9.26 5.43 14.33
N TYR A 202 9.14 6.76 14.50
CA TYR A 202 9.65 7.43 15.70
C TYR A 202 8.93 6.96 16.96
N THR A 203 7.59 6.91 16.95
CA THR A 203 6.81 6.51 18.13
C THR A 203 7.08 5.07 18.55
N HIS A 204 7.23 4.15 17.61
CA HIS A 204 7.55 2.75 17.90
C HIS A 204 8.98 2.53 18.41
N LEU A 205 9.97 3.31 17.93
CA LEU A 205 11.35 3.21 18.40
C LEU A 205 11.57 3.83 19.77
N THR A 206 10.71 4.77 20.19
CA THR A 206 10.87 5.53 21.43
C THR A 206 9.95 5.08 22.57
N LEU A 207 8.96 4.22 22.28
CA LEU A 207 8.18 3.60 23.35
C LEU A 207 9.09 2.69 24.16
N PRO A 208 9.22 2.92 25.50
CA PRO A 208 9.97 2.00 26.36
C PRO A 208 9.36 0.61 26.21
N THR A 209 10.20 -0.38 25.93
CA THR A 209 9.83 -1.79 25.98
C THR A 209 9.65 -2.20 27.46
N ASN A 210 8.75 -1.55 28.17
CA ASN A 210 8.27 -2.01 29.46
C ASN A 210 7.36 -3.22 29.23
N ARG A 211 7.96 -4.33 28.81
CA ARG A 211 7.47 -5.65 29.18
C ARG A 211 8.07 -6.00 30.54
N GLU A 212 7.64 -5.28 31.55
CA GLU A 212 7.63 -5.76 32.92
C GLU A 212 6.16 -5.80 33.33
N VAL A 213 5.57 -6.93 33.27
CA VAL A 213 4.80 -7.71 34.26
C VAL A 213 4.27 -8.95 33.57
#